data_9f390a86cb02737794749a3e06a7121e
#
_entry.id   9f390a86cb02737794749a3e06a7121e
#
_cell.length_a   1.000
_cell.length_b   1.000
_cell.length_c   1.000
_cell.angle_alpha   90.00
_cell.angle_beta   90.00
_cell.angle_gamma   90.00
#
_symmetry.space_group_name_H-M   'P 1'
#
loop_
_entity.id
_entity.type
_entity.pdbx_description
1 polymer ?
#
loop_
_entity_poly.entity_id
_entity_poly.type
_entity_poly.pdbx_seq_one_letter_code
_entity_poly.pdbx_strand_id
1 'polypeptide(L)'
;MGADNQIDYIEFQAADLAATRKFFEELFGWKFTDYGPDYTSFTDGRIAGGFSRAQRRSTIASGGILVVFYHPRLEEARQRVIDLGGQISADIFSFPDGRRFHFTEPSGNECAVWSEDPNA
;
A
#
# COMPACT_ATOMS: atom_id res chain seq x y z
N MET A 1 -9.06 18.06 -7.77
CA MET A 1 -10.39 18.42 -7.27
C MET A 1 -11.09 17.23 -6.68
N GLY A 2 -11.65 17.36 -5.51
CA GLY A 2 -12.37 16.29 -4.86
C GLY A 2 -13.76 16.10 -5.46
N ALA A 3 -14.35 14.96 -5.18
CA ALA A 3 -15.73 14.67 -5.49
C ALA A 3 -16.51 14.55 -4.17
N ASP A 4 -17.73 15.06 -4.15
CA ASP A 4 -18.50 15.11 -2.90
C ASP A 4 -18.67 13.73 -2.29
N ASN A 5 -18.40 13.63 -0.99
CA ASN A 5 -18.64 12.42 -0.18
C ASN A 5 -17.82 11.20 -0.59
N GLN A 6 -16.75 11.40 -1.33
CA GLN A 6 -15.84 10.31 -1.73
C GLN A 6 -14.51 10.44 -1.00
N ILE A 7 -13.81 9.32 -0.89
CA ILE A 7 -12.46 9.34 -0.30
C ILE A 7 -11.56 10.15 -1.21
N ASP A 8 -10.91 11.17 -0.64
CA ASP A 8 -10.10 12.10 -1.40
C ASP A 8 -8.61 11.91 -1.14
N TYR A 9 -8.25 11.53 0.08
CA TYR A 9 -6.86 11.49 0.49
C TYR A 9 -6.67 10.42 1.56
N ILE A 10 -5.59 9.66 1.47
CA ILE A 10 -5.23 8.66 2.48
C ILE A 10 -3.85 9.02 3.01
N GLU A 11 -3.75 9.22 4.32
CA GLU A 11 -2.47 9.56 4.93
C GLU A 11 -2.02 8.46 5.88
N PHE A 12 -0.79 8.00 5.65
CA PHE A 12 -0.10 7.04 6.50
C PHE A 12 0.97 7.74 7.32
N GLN A 13 1.48 7.06 8.31
CA GLN A 13 2.71 7.43 8.99
C GLN A 13 3.78 6.40 8.65
N ALA A 14 5.03 6.84 8.54
CA ALA A 14 6.13 5.97 8.15
C ALA A 14 7.43 6.44 8.78
N ALA A 15 8.20 5.52 9.34
CA ALA A 15 9.47 5.86 9.99
C ALA A 15 10.55 6.16 8.96
N ASP A 16 10.51 5.50 7.81
CA ASP A 16 11.50 5.65 6.74
C ASP A 16 10.82 6.06 5.43
N LEU A 17 10.67 7.38 5.25
CA LEU A 17 9.98 7.90 4.06
C LEU A 17 10.66 7.50 2.76
N ALA A 18 11.99 7.52 2.71
CA ALA A 18 12.72 7.20 1.49
C ALA A 18 12.49 5.74 1.07
N ALA A 19 12.56 4.82 2.01
CA ALA A 19 12.34 3.40 1.73
C ALA A 19 10.90 3.13 1.32
N THR A 20 9.93 3.72 2.02
CA THR A 20 8.51 3.55 1.71
C THR A 20 8.17 4.13 0.35
N ARG A 21 8.68 5.33 0.05
CA ARG A 21 8.49 5.95 -1.26
C ARG A 21 9.04 5.06 -2.38
N LYS A 22 10.28 4.64 -2.27
CA LYS A 22 10.90 3.78 -3.30
C LYS A 22 10.11 2.50 -3.50
N PHE A 23 9.66 1.90 -2.42
CA PHE A 23 8.88 0.67 -2.48
C PHE A 23 7.63 0.83 -3.35
N PHE A 24 6.82 1.86 -3.08
CA PHE A 24 5.59 2.07 -3.83
C PHE A 24 5.81 2.61 -5.24
N GLU A 25 6.87 3.38 -5.46
CA GLU A 25 7.25 3.79 -6.82
C GLU A 25 7.53 2.57 -7.70
N GLU A 26 8.27 1.61 -7.16
CA GLU A 26 8.66 0.43 -7.95
C GLU A 26 7.56 -0.63 -8.00
N LEU A 27 6.79 -0.77 -6.93
CA LEU A 27 5.72 -1.77 -6.89
C LEU A 27 4.55 -1.39 -7.79
N PHE A 28 4.05 -0.18 -7.65
CA PHE A 28 2.81 0.27 -8.30
C PHE A 28 3.00 1.41 -9.29
N GLY A 29 4.19 1.98 -9.37
CA GLY A 29 4.42 3.11 -10.26
C GLY A 29 3.81 4.42 -9.77
N TRP A 30 3.56 4.55 -8.48
CA TRP A 30 3.02 5.78 -7.91
C TRP A 30 3.99 6.94 -8.12
N LYS A 31 3.45 8.14 -8.27
CA LYS A 31 4.24 9.35 -8.41
C LYS A 31 4.26 10.11 -7.10
N PHE A 32 5.47 10.49 -6.67
CA PHE A 32 5.67 11.12 -5.37
C PHE A 32 6.18 12.55 -5.52
N THR A 33 5.83 13.38 -4.55
CA THR A 33 6.35 14.74 -4.40
C THR A 33 6.76 14.94 -2.95
N ASP A 34 8.04 15.25 -2.72
CA ASP A 34 8.55 15.49 -1.36
C ASP A 34 8.28 16.92 -0.93
N TYR A 35 7.89 17.08 0.33
CA TYR A 35 7.70 18.38 0.97
C TYR A 35 8.58 18.43 2.21
N GLY A 36 9.89 18.57 1.99
CA GLY A 36 10.88 18.54 3.05
C GLY A 36 11.17 17.12 3.52
N PRO A 37 11.88 16.97 4.65
CA PRO A 37 12.32 15.65 5.11
C PRO A 37 11.23 14.85 5.85
N ASP A 38 10.11 15.48 6.19
CA ASP A 38 9.13 14.85 7.08
C ASP A 38 7.82 14.49 6.40
N TYR A 39 7.67 14.75 5.11
CA TYR A 39 6.43 14.45 4.40
C TYR A 39 6.66 14.20 2.92
N THR A 40 5.99 13.19 2.37
CA THR A 40 5.94 12.97 0.92
C THR A 40 4.49 12.65 0.55
N SER A 41 4.04 13.20 -0.58
CA SER A 41 2.71 12.91 -1.08
C SER A 41 2.80 12.00 -2.30
N PHE A 42 1.74 11.27 -2.58
CA PHE A 42 1.69 10.40 -3.75
C PHE A 42 0.35 10.54 -4.46
N THR A 43 0.33 10.11 -5.71
CA THR A 43 -0.90 9.85 -6.43
C THR A 43 -0.80 8.46 -7.06
N ASP A 44 -1.90 7.71 -7.01
CA ASP A 44 -1.98 6.42 -7.69
C ASP A 44 -2.66 6.53 -9.05
N GLY A 45 -2.95 7.77 -9.49
CA GLY A 45 -3.65 8.06 -10.73
C GLY A 45 -5.16 8.27 -10.54
N ARG A 46 -5.67 8.03 -9.35
CA ARG A 46 -7.09 8.12 -9.05
C ARG A 46 -7.35 8.92 -7.78
N ILE A 47 -6.64 8.62 -6.70
CA ILE A 47 -6.68 9.43 -5.49
C ILE A 47 -5.26 9.79 -5.07
N ALA A 48 -5.17 10.77 -4.17
CA ALA A 48 -3.90 11.18 -3.61
C ALA A 48 -3.76 10.68 -2.18
N GLY A 49 -2.55 10.72 -1.67
CA GLY A 49 -2.28 10.39 -0.29
C GLY A 49 -0.90 10.89 0.11
N GLY A 50 -0.46 10.49 1.27
CA GLY A 50 0.85 10.89 1.74
C GLY A 50 1.35 10.04 2.90
N PHE A 51 2.62 10.24 3.21
CA PHE A 51 3.28 9.62 4.35
C PHE A 51 3.92 10.73 5.18
N SER A 52 3.53 10.80 6.45
CA SER A 52 4.11 11.71 7.43
C SER A 52 5.14 10.94 8.25
N ARG A 53 6.34 11.51 8.44
CA ARG A 53 7.40 10.80 9.16
C ARG A 53 7.05 10.70 10.64
N ALA A 54 6.97 9.47 11.14
CA ALA A 54 6.72 9.19 12.55
C ALA A 54 7.10 7.74 12.84
N GLN A 55 7.42 7.45 14.10
CA GLN A 55 7.74 6.09 14.55
C GLN A 55 6.46 5.29 14.83
N ARG A 56 5.55 5.30 13.85
CA ARG A 56 4.26 4.62 13.96
C ARG A 56 3.93 3.92 12.65
N ARG A 57 3.11 2.90 12.75
CA ARG A 57 2.65 2.14 11.60
C ARG A 57 1.23 1.66 11.81
N SER A 58 0.51 1.46 10.72
CA SER A 58 -0.86 0.98 10.72
C SER A 58 -0.86 -0.51 10.39
N THR A 59 -1.35 -1.34 11.32
CA THR A 59 -1.51 -2.78 11.09
C THR A 59 -2.89 -3.19 11.58
N ILE A 60 -3.39 -4.31 11.08
CA ILE A 60 -4.67 -4.86 11.54
C ILE A 60 -4.60 -5.14 13.04
N ALA A 61 -3.50 -5.72 13.48
CA ALA A 61 -3.31 -6.07 14.90
C ALA A 61 -3.35 -4.84 15.81
N SER A 62 -2.93 -3.67 15.33
CA SER A 62 -2.96 -2.43 16.10
C SER A 62 -4.27 -1.66 15.95
N GLY A 63 -5.24 -2.20 15.23
CA GLY A 63 -6.51 -1.52 14.99
C GLY A 63 -6.49 -0.55 13.82
N GLY A 64 -5.47 -0.61 12.98
CA GLY A 64 -5.36 0.24 11.80
C GLY A 64 -6.31 -0.17 10.69
N ILE A 65 -6.60 0.78 9.82
CA ILE A 65 -7.42 0.52 8.63
C ILE A 65 -6.56 -0.23 7.61
N LEU A 66 -7.12 -1.27 7.00
CA LEU A 66 -6.45 -2.00 5.94
C LEU A 66 -6.77 -1.36 4.59
N VAL A 67 -5.75 -0.86 3.92
CA VAL A 67 -5.89 -0.34 2.56
C VAL A 67 -5.65 -1.50 1.60
N VAL A 68 -6.59 -1.73 0.70
CA VAL A 68 -6.56 -2.85 -0.23
C VAL A 68 -6.40 -2.33 -1.65
N PHE A 69 -5.34 -2.78 -2.31
CA PHE A 69 -5.04 -2.43 -3.70
C PHE A 69 -5.52 -3.52 -4.63
N TYR A 70 -5.63 -3.21 -5.91
CA TYR A 70 -6.01 -4.17 -6.92
C TYR A 70 -4.84 -4.47 -7.85
N HIS A 71 -4.66 -5.73 -8.21
CA HIS A 71 -3.71 -6.12 -9.24
C HIS A 71 -4.27 -7.35 -9.97
N PRO A 72 -4.25 -7.35 -11.32
CA PRO A 72 -4.85 -8.46 -12.07
C PRO A 72 -4.07 -9.79 -11.95
N ARG A 73 -2.79 -9.74 -11.59
CA ARG A 73 -1.94 -10.92 -11.45
C ARG A 73 -1.39 -10.99 -10.03
N LEU A 74 -2.11 -11.70 -9.17
CA LEU A 74 -1.86 -11.68 -7.74
C LEU A 74 -0.49 -12.26 -7.36
N GLU A 75 -0.12 -13.40 -7.96
CA GLU A 75 1.17 -14.02 -7.66
C GLU A 75 2.34 -13.15 -8.08
N GLU A 76 2.19 -12.44 -9.19
CA GLU A 76 3.20 -11.51 -9.65
C GLU A 76 3.37 -10.35 -8.65
N ALA A 77 2.26 -9.79 -8.20
CA ALA A 77 2.29 -8.72 -7.20
C ALA A 77 2.95 -9.19 -5.91
N ARG A 78 2.62 -10.40 -5.47
CA ARG A 78 3.20 -11.00 -4.26
C ARG A 78 4.73 -11.12 -4.38
N GLN A 79 5.20 -11.62 -5.51
CA GLN A 79 6.64 -11.77 -5.72
C GLN A 79 7.35 -10.42 -5.75
N ARG A 80 6.75 -9.43 -6.39
CA ARG A 80 7.33 -8.09 -6.42
C ARG A 80 7.41 -7.46 -5.02
N VAL A 81 6.41 -7.68 -4.18
CA VAL A 81 6.46 -7.21 -2.80
C VAL A 81 7.70 -7.78 -2.10
N ILE A 82 7.92 -9.07 -2.24
CA ILE A 82 9.08 -9.74 -1.64
C ILE A 82 10.39 -9.17 -2.21
N ASP A 83 10.48 -9.07 -3.53
CA ASP A 83 11.68 -8.60 -4.21
C ASP A 83 12.04 -7.16 -3.82
N LEU A 84 11.05 -6.35 -3.49
CA LEU A 84 11.26 -4.95 -3.13
C LEU A 84 11.45 -4.72 -1.62
N GLY A 85 11.48 -5.78 -0.83
CA GLY A 85 11.77 -5.70 0.59
C GLY A 85 10.57 -5.66 1.51
N GLY A 86 9.37 -5.87 0.98
CA GLY A 86 8.18 -6.05 1.80
C GLY A 86 8.11 -7.45 2.38
N GLN A 87 7.21 -7.65 3.34
CA GLN A 87 7.01 -8.95 3.96
C GLN A 87 5.55 -9.37 3.81
N ILE A 88 5.33 -10.66 3.58
CA ILE A 88 3.98 -11.20 3.46
C ILE A 88 3.47 -11.46 4.87
N SER A 89 2.42 -10.73 5.28
CA SER A 89 1.81 -10.90 6.61
C SER A 89 0.64 -11.88 6.61
N ALA A 90 -0.01 -12.07 5.45
CA ALA A 90 -0.99 -13.14 5.26
C ALA A 90 -0.88 -13.62 3.82
N ASP A 91 -0.57 -14.90 3.63
CA ASP A 91 -0.38 -15.44 2.29
C ASP A 91 -1.72 -15.51 1.54
N ILE A 92 -1.65 -15.73 0.24
CA ILE A 92 -2.83 -15.71 -0.63
C ILE A 92 -3.94 -16.61 -0.07
N PHE A 93 -5.13 -16.04 0.05
CA PHE A 93 -6.32 -16.78 0.46
C PHE A 93 -7.51 -16.34 -0.38
N SER A 94 -8.51 -17.22 -0.48
CA SER A 94 -9.72 -16.98 -1.26
C SER A 94 -10.81 -16.35 -0.41
N PHE A 95 -11.63 -15.52 -1.04
CA PHE A 95 -12.87 -15.01 -0.47
C PHE A 95 -13.91 -14.98 -1.62
N PRO A 96 -15.18 -14.68 -1.32
CA PRO A 96 -16.23 -14.85 -2.35
C PRO A 96 -15.97 -14.18 -3.70
N ASP A 97 -15.35 -13.02 -3.71
CA ASP A 97 -15.14 -12.24 -4.95
C ASP A 97 -13.78 -12.45 -5.59
N GLY A 98 -12.89 -13.21 -4.98
CA GLY A 98 -11.57 -13.42 -5.54
C GLY A 98 -10.56 -13.95 -4.55
N ARG A 99 -9.33 -13.45 -4.65
CA ARG A 99 -8.23 -13.83 -3.77
C ARG A 99 -7.47 -12.58 -3.37
N ARG A 100 -6.79 -12.65 -2.23
CA ARG A 100 -5.93 -11.56 -1.78
C ARG A 100 -4.81 -12.06 -0.88
N PHE A 101 -3.80 -11.22 -0.69
CA PHE A 101 -2.76 -11.42 0.31
C PHE A 101 -2.51 -10.11 1.04
N HIS A 102 -1.90 -10.19 2.22
CA HIS A 102 -1.51 -9.01 2.98
C HIS A 102 0.00 -8.92 3.06
N PHE A 103 0.50 -7.70 3.14
CA PHE A 103 1.93 -7.45 3.23
C PHE A 103 2.20 -6.23 4.11
N THR A 104 3.44 -6.13 4.60
CA THR A 104 3.93 -4.91 5.23
C THR A 104 4.99 -4.29 4.33
N GLU A 105 4.89 -2.97 4.14
CA GLU A 105 5.89 -2.22 3.40
C GLU A 105 7.06 -1.88 4.33
N PRO A 106 8.20 -1.32 3.84
CA PRO A 106 9.41 -1.16 4.65
C PRO A 106 9.26 -0.41 5.97
N SER A 107 8.32 0.52 6.10
CA SER A 107 8.06 1.19 7.37
C SER A 107 7.10 0.40 8.27
N GLY A 108 6.60 -0.73 7.81
CA GLY A 108 5.77 -1.64 8.58
C GLY A 108 4.28 -1.42 8.47
N ASN A 109 3.81 -0.54 7.60
CA ASN A 109 2.38 -0.40 7.34
C ASN A 109 1.86 -1.64 6.62
N GLU A 110 0.74 -2.17 7.10
CA GLU A 110 0.11 -3.36 6.53
C GLU A 110 -0.95 -2.97 5.52
N CYS A 111 -0.88 -3.58 4.35
CA CYS A 111 -1.81 -3.37 3.25
C CYS A 111 -2.14 -4.72 2.63
N ALA A 112 -3.06 -4.72 1.68
CA ALA A 112 -3.43 -5.93 0.96
C ALA A 112 -3.51 -5.66 -0.54
N VAL A 113 -3.42 -6.73 -1.31
CA VAL A 113 -3.66 -6.72 -2.75
C VAL A 113 -4.67 -7.80 -3.06
N TRP A 114 -5.66 -7.49 -3.89
CA TRP A 114 -6.65 -8.46 -4.30
C TRP A 114 -6.78 -8.56 -5.81
N SER A 115 -7.36 -9.65 -6.27
CA SER A 115 -7.69 -9.89 -7.66
C SER A 115 -9.00 -10.67 -7.71
N GLU A 116 -9.84 -10.36 -8.71
CA GLU A 116 -11.10 -11.09 -8.88
C GLU A 116 -10.90 -12.44 -9.54
N ASP A 117 -9.75 -12.69 -10.17
CA ASP A 117 -9.52 -13.95 -10.88
C ASP A 117 -9.22 -15.06 -9.89
N PRO A 118 -10.14 -16.05 -9.73
CA PRO A 118 -9.93 -17.15 -8.81
C PRO A 118 -8.78 -18.08 -9.21
N ASN A 119 -8.29 -17.95 -10.44
CA ASN A 119 -7.18 -18.77 -10.96
C ASN A 119 -5.89 -17.96 -11.08
N ALA A 120 -5.94 -16.70 -10.72
CA ALA A 120 -4.76 -15.85 -10.83
C ALA A 120 -3.74 -16.19 -9.76
#